data_95c7b83cdb341d5ca6536c9e979dc611
#
_entry.id   95c7b83cdb341d5ca6536c9e979dc611
#
_cell.length_a   1.000
_cell.length_b   1.000
_cell.length_c   1.000
_cell.angle_alpha   90.00
_cell.angle_beta   90.00
_cell.angle_gamma   90.00
#
_symmetry.space_group_name_H-M   'P 1'
#
loop_
_entity.id
_entity.type
_entity.pdbx_description
1 polymer ?
#
loop_
_entity_poly.entity_id
_entity_poly.type
_entity_poly.pdbx_seq_one_letter_code
_entity_poly.pdbx_strand_id
1 'polypeptide(L)' 'MEKTKLSKIVKALRKEYGLTQEDLAMKSGVGLCFVRNLEQGKTTLRMDKVNQLLDLFNYELTATKKQ' A
#
# COMPACT_ATOMS: atom_id res chain seq x y z
N MET A 1 -1.16 8.63 15.35
CA MET A 1 -0.51 7.34 15.06
C MET A 1 0.58 7.53 14.01
N GLU A 2 1.74 6.99 14.25
CA GLU A 2 2.83 7.10 13.30
C GLU A 2 2.55 6.30 12.04
N LYS A 3 2.92 6.87 10.91
CA LYS A 3 2.82 6.17 9.64
C LYS A 3 3.94 5.13 9.53
N THR A 4 3.62 3.97 8.99
CA THR A 4 4.63 2.95 8.76
C THR A 4 5.43 3.27 7.50
N LYS A 5 6.59 2.63 7.35
CA LYS A 5 7.40 2.77 6.15
C LYS A 5 6.60 2.36 4.91
N LEU A 6 5.84 1.27 5.02
CA LEU A 6 4.99 0.79 3.94
C LEU A 6 3.94 1.82 3.55
N SER A 7 3.28 2.45 4.54
CA SER A 7 2.24 3.44 4.25
C SER A 7 2.81 4.64 3.49
N LYS A 8 4.01 5.06 3.84
CA LYS A 8 4.67 6.19 3.17
C LYS A 8 5.03 5.84 1.73
N ILE A 9 5.53 4.64 1.51
CA ILE A 9 5.90 4.18 0.16
C ILE A 9 4.66 4.10 -0.73
N VAL A 10 3.59 3.49 -0.25
CA VAL A 10 2.36 3.34 -1.03
C VAL A 10 1.77 4.70 -1.38
N LYS A 11 1.71 5.60 -0.40
CA LYS A 11 1.19 6.95 -0.65
C LYS A 11 2.03 7.70 -1.68
N ALA A 12 3.35 7.58 -1.59
CA ALA A 12 4.24 8.23 -2.54
C ALA A 12 4.06 7.67 -3.95
N LEU A 13 3.97 6.35 -4.08
CA LEU A 13 3.75 5.70 -5.37
C LEU A 13 2.41 6.12 -5.96
N ARG A 14 1.36 6.15 -5.13
CA ARG A 14 0.03 6.54 -5.58
C ARG A 14 0.05 7.95 -6.16
N LYS A 15 0.68 8.88 -5.45
CA LYS A 15 0.76 10.28 -5.88
C LYS A 15 1.62 10.43 -7.13
N GLU A 16 2.71 9.69 -7.19
CA GLU A 16 3.60 9.70 -8.35
C GLU A 16 2.87 9.28 -9.62
N TYR A 17 1.94 8.33 -9.50
CA TYR A 17 1.15 7.85 -10.63
C TYR A 17 -0.13 8.66 -10.85
N GLY A 18 -0.35 9.70 -10.05
CA GLY A 18 -1.51 10.58 -10.20
C GLY A 18 -2.83 9.90 -9.83
N LEU A 19 -2.81 8.96 -8.90
CA LEU A 19 -4.00 8.19 -8.51
C LEU A 19 -4.60 8.71 -7.22
N THR A 20 -5.94 8.71 -7.14
CA THR A 20 -6.65 8.89 -5.87
C THR A 20 -6.67 7.55 -5.14
N GLN A 21 -7.08 7.56 -3.86
CA GLN A 21 -7.25 6.32 -3.11
C GLN A 21 -8.27 5.40 -3.78
N GLU A 22 -9.35 5.98 -4.30
CA GLU A 22 -10.38 5.23 -5.02
C GLU A 22 -9.82 4.61 -6.28
N ASP A 23 -9.02 5.36 -7.03
CA ASP A 23 -8.37 4.86 -8.24
C ASP A 23 -7.48 3.66 -7.92
N LEU A 24 -6.68 3.78 -6.87
CA LEU A 24 -5.78 2.71 -6.46
C LEU A 24 -6.57 1.47 -6.03
N ALA A 25 -7.63 1.67 -5.27
CA ALA A 25 -8.48 0.56 -4.83
C ALA A 25 -9.08 -0.18 -6.04
N MET A 26 -9.58 0.58 -7.01
CA MET A 26 -10.19 0.00 -8.20
C MET A 26 -9.16 -0.74 -9.07
N LYS A 27 -8.01 -0.13 -9.31
CA LYS A 27 -6.99 -0.72 -10.18
C LYS A 27 -6.33 -1.95 -9.56
N SER A 28 -6.14 -1.94 -8.24
CA SER A 28 -5.51 -3.07 -7.54
C SER A 28 -6.50 -4.15 -7.13
N GLY A 29 -7.78 -3.79 -7.00
CA GLY A 29 -8.81 -4.73 -6.60
C GLY A 29 -8.88 -5.00 -5.10
N VAL A 30 -8.15 -4.26 -4.28
CA VAL A 30 -8.10 -4.54 -2.82
C VAL A 30 -9.19 -3.84 -2.02
N GLY A 31 -9.88 -2.88 -2.62
CA GLY A 31 -10.93 -2.14 -1.93
C GLY A 31 -10.43 -0.86 -1.26
N LEU A 32 -11.35 0.10 -1.14
CA LEU A 32 -11.01 1.43 -0.64
C LEU A 32 -10.65 1.42 0.85
N CYS A 33 -11.38 0.65 1.65
CA CYS A 33 -11.08 0.55 3.08
C CYS A 33 -9.67 0.02 3.31
N PHE A 34 -9.26 -0.96 2.53
CA PHE A 34 -7.91 -1.52 2.64
C PHE A 34 -6.86 -0.46 2.32
N VAL A 35 -7.05 0.30 1.24
CA VAL A 35 -6.11 1.36 0.86
C VAL A 35 -6.01 2.41 1.97
N ARG A 36 -7.14 2.84 2.50
CA ARG A 36 -7.16 3.83 3.58
C ARG A 36 -6.44 3.34 4.83
N ASN A 37 -6.71 2.09 5.24
CA ASN A 37 -6.08 1.50 6.41
C ASN A 37 -4.57 1.40 6.22
N LEU A 38 -4.14 0.97 5.04
CA LEU A 38 -2.72 0.84 4.74
C LEU A 38 -2.02 2.20 4.80
N GLU A 39 -2.60 3.22 4.18
CA GLU A 39 -1.99 4.56 4.14
C GLU A 39 -2.01 5.26 5.50
N GLN A 40 -2.92 4.86 6.39
CA GLN A 40 -2.95 5.37 7.75
C GLN A 40 -1.92 4.72 8.66
N GLY A 41 -1.25 3.68 8.19
CA GLY A 41 -0.21 3.01 8.95
C GLY A 41 -0.70 1.85 9.80
N LYS A 42 -1.88 1.31 9.48
CA LYS A 42 -2.37 0.14 10.18
C LYS A 42 -1.42 -1.03 9.98
N THR A 43 -1.10 -1.75 11.05
CA THR A 43 -0.10 -2.82 11.01
C THR A 43 -0.69 -4.23 10.85
N THR A 44 -1.99 -4.39 11.11
CA THR A 44 -2.67 -5.68 11.00
C THR A 44 -3.32 -5.82 9.63
N LEU A 45 -2.49 -5.95 8.60
CA LEU A 45 -2.96 -6.03 7.22
C LEU A 45 -2.69 -7.42 6.65
N ARG A 46 -3.58 -7.86 5.76
CA ARG A 46 -3.37 -9.13 5.05
C ARG A 46 -2.24 -8.95 4.05
N MET A 47 -1.23 -9.82 4.17
CA MET A 47 -0.04 -9.76 3.34
C MET A 47 -0.37 -10.00 1.87
N ASP A 48 -1.28 -10.91 1.58
CA ASP A 48 -1.68 -11.20 0.21
C ASP A 48 -2.30 -9.98 -0.49
N LYS A 49 -3.10 -9.20 0.25
CA LYS A 49 -3.69 -7.98 -0.30
C LYS A 49 -2.67 -6.87 -0.44
N VAL A 50 -1.71 -6.77 0.48
CA VAL A 50 -0.62 -5.81 0.36
C VAL A 50 0.18 -6.10 -0.90
N ASN A 51 0.53 -7.35 -1.14
CA ASN A 51 1.25 -7.75 -2.34
C ASN A 51 0.44 -7.49 -3.61
N GLN A 52 -0.87 -7.73 -3.55
CA GLN A 52 -1.76 -7.45 -4.68
C GLN A 52 -1.73 -5.97 -5.06
N LEU A 53 -1.76 -5.09 -4.06
CA LEU A 53 -1.69 -3.65 -4.28
C LEU A 53 -0.32 -3.25 -4.83
N LEU A 54 0.75 -3.75 -4.23
CA LEU A 54 2.11 -3.43 -4.64
C LEU A 54 2.43 -3.93 -6.05
N ASP A 55 1.81 -5.04 -6.45
CA ASP A 55 2.00 -5.62 -7.77
C ASP A 55 1.61 -4.65 -8.89
N LEU A 56 0.66 -3.78 -8.63
CA LEU A 56 0.27 -2.74 -9.58
C LEU A 56 1.45 -1.84 -9.96
N PHE A 57 2.39 -1.65 -9.04
CA PHE A 57 3.56 -0.81 -9.23
C PHE A 57 4.84 -1.62 -9.49
N ASN A 58 4.72 -2.94 -9.68
CA ASN A 58 5.84 -3.86 -9.81
C ASN A 58 6.72 -3.91 -8.57
N TYR A 59 6.10 -3.77 -7.40
CA TYR A 59 6.75 -3.92 -6.11
C TYR A 59 6.25 -5.18 -5.43
N GLU A 60 7.02 -5.66 -4.46
CA GLU A 60 6.59 -6.77 -3.62
C GLU A 60 7.16 -6.59 -2.21
N LEU A 61 6.48 -7.22 -1.24
CA LEU A 61 6.99 -7.26 0.12
C LEU A 61 8.08 -8.32 0.20
N THR A 62 9.24 -7.92 0.71
CA THR A 62 10.33 -8.85 0.95
C THR A 62 10.88 -8.60 2.35
N ALA A 63 11.41 -9.63 2.94
CA ALA A 63 12.11 -9.50 4.20
C ALA A 63 13.53 -8.99 3.94
N THR A 64 13.92 -7.97 4.67
CA THR A 64 15.29 -7.44 4.58
C THR A 64 15.90 -7.44 5.97
N LYS A 65 17.21 -7.60 6.00
CA LYS A 65 17.91 -7.58 7.27
C LYS A 65 17.89 -6.16 7.83
N LYS A 66 17.47 -6.05 9.09
CA LYS A 66 17.47 -4.76 9.78
C LYS A 66 18.85 -4.50 10.33
N GLN A 67 19.31 -3.30 10.13
CA GLN A 67 20.62 -2.91 10.66
C GLN A 67 20.48 -2.10 11.93
#